data_cb33db9846658e8213c014dddb37b4e6
#
_entry.id   cb33db9846658e8213c014dddb37b4e6
#
_cell.length_a   1.000
_cell.length_b   1.000
_cell.length_c   1.000
_cell.angle_alpha   90.00
_cell.angle_beta   90.00
_cell.angle_gamma   90.00
#
_symmetry.space_group_name_H-M   'P 1'
#
loop_
_entity.id
_entity.type
_entity.pdbx_description
1 polymer ?
#
loop_
_entity_poly.entity_id
_entity_poly.type
_entity_poly.pdbx_seq_one_letter_code
_entity_poly.pdbx_strand_id
1 'polypeptide(L)'
;MHVHILGICGTFMGGIAALARAAGHRVTGSDSGVYPPMSDQLASLGIELIEGYEPGQLRLGPDIVVVGNVMSRGNALIEALLESGIPYTSGPEWLARHVLAGRWTLAVAGTHGKTTTSSVLAWILEHAGLDPGFLIGGIPGNFEVSARLGSGTHFVVEADEYDTAFFDKRAKFVHYRPRTAILNNLEHDHADIYPDVASIQWQFHQLLRMVPRNGLVVANAADTHVMEVIAKGCWTPVERFAGFPPEQGGAPEHWHVAVPDGGDYTRFAIMRGTHCAGTVSWAMPGRHNAENALAAILAARHAGVDVDVAIAALKSFKGIRRRMEIRGVVRGITVYDDFAHHPTAVAATIEGLRRRIGPARLVAVLEPRSNTMKLGTHREALARSLGQADRVWLYQGPSVQWDVAGAVAPLGGRAGVVKDIDELTGLLARTLVPGDHVLIMSNGGFEGIHGRLLERLADASHARAGRQ
;
A
#
# COMPACT_ATOMS: atom_id res chain seq x y z
N MET A 1 -3.35 1.03 30.77
CA MET A 1 -2.01 0.43 30.68
C MET A 1 -1.02 1.45 30.15
N HIS A 2 0.25 1.30 30.51
CA HIS A 2 1.36 1.96 29.84
C HIS A 2 1.95 1.02 28.78
N VAL A 3 1.82 1.38 27.52
CA VAL A 3 2.31 0.61 26.36
C VAL A 3 3.56 1.30 25.82
N HIS A 4 4.69 0.60 25.79
CA HIS A 4 5.93 1.10 25.20
C HIS A 4 6.19 0.38 23.87
N ILE A 5 6.39 1.13 22.77
CA ILE A 5 6.43 0.57 21.42
C ILE A 5 7.83 0.75 20.81
N LEU A 6 8.45 -0.36 20.40
CA LEU A 6 9.76 -0.36 19.76
C LEU A 6 9.60 -0.37 18.22
N GLY A 7 10.31 0.52 17.54
CA GLY A 7 10.13 0.77 16.10
C GLY A 7 8.86 1.58 15.78
N ILE A 8 8.52 2.52 16.67
CA ILE A 8 7.23 3.24 16.66
C ILE A 8 7.03 4.12 15.41
N CYS A 9 8.10 4.60 14.78
CA CYS A 9 8.02 5.44 13.60
C CYS A 9 7.73 4.67 12.29
N GLY A 10 7.69 3.33 12.32
CA GLY A 10 7.19 2.54 11.21
C GLY A 10 5.68 2.73 11.01
N THR A 11 5.20 2.76 9.76
CA THR A 11 3.78 3.04 9.43
C THR A 11 2.80 2.16 10.21
N PHE A 12 3.06 0.85 10.27
CA PHE A 12 2.21 -0.09 11.02
C PHE A 12 2.28 0.17 12.52
N MET A 13 3.48 0.32 13.08
CA MET A 13 3.68 0.50 14.52
C MET A 13 3.18 1.87 15.00
N GLY A 14 3.32 2.92 14.19
CA GLY A 14 2.72 4.23 14.43
C GLY A 14 1.18 4.17 14.46
N GLY A 15 0.60 3.35 13.58
CA GLY A 15 -0.84 3.08 13.62
C GLY A 15 -1.28 2.33 14.88
N ILE A 16 -0.50 1.34 15.35
CA ILE A 16 -0.72 0.67 16.65
C ILE A 16 -0.66 1.70 17.79
N ALA A 17 0.32 2.61 17.76
CA ALA A 17 0.45 3.67 18.77
C ALA A 17 -0.80 4.59 18.80
N ALA A 18 -1.27 5.01 17.63
CA ALA A 18 -2.48 5.82 17.51
C ALA A 18 -3.73 5.10 18.05
N LEU A 19 -3.90 3.81 17.70
CA LEU A 19 -5.01 2.99 18.19
C LEU A 19 -4.93 2.80 19.71
N ALA A 20 -3.75 2.52 20.26
CA ALA A 20 -3.54 2.36 21.70
C ALA A 20 -3.87 3.67 22.44
N ARG A 21 -3.45 4.81 21.90
CA ARG A 21 -3.76 6.12 22.45
C ARG A 21 -5.26 6.41 22.42
N ALA A 22 -5.92 6.13 21.28
CA ALA A 22 -7.37 6.28 21.13
C ALA A 22 -8.18 5.35 22.07
N ALA A 23 -7.63 4.18 22.40
CA ALA A 23 -8.19 3.24 23.39
C ALA A 23 -7.93 3.66 24.86
N GLY A 24 -7.35 4.84 25.11
CA GLY A 24 -7.13 5.39 26.45
C GLY A 24 -5.87 4.89 27.16
N HIS A 25 -4.92 4.27 26.43
CA HIS A 25 -3.65 3.86 27.02
C HIS A 25 -2.63 5.01 27.05
N ARG A 26 -1.77 5.01 28.07
CA ARG A 26 -0.52 5.79 27.99
C ARG A 26 0.40 5.11 26.98
N VAL A 27 0.90 5.88 26.02
CA VAL A 27 1.79 5.35 24.97
C VAL A 27 3.09 6.12 24.99
N THR A 28 4.20 5.39 24.98
CA THR A 28 5.55 5.88 24.72
C THR A 28 6.19 4.98 23.67
N GLY A 29 7.25 5.40 23.05
CA GLY A 29 7.96 4.50 22.14
C GLY A 29 9.29 5.03 21.66
N SER A 30 10.05 4.14 21.05
CA SER A 30 11.39 4.45 20.53
C SER A 30 11.59 3.98 19.11
N ASP A 31 12.47 4.72 18.42
CA ASP A 31 12.92 4.37 17.06
C ASP A 31 14.35 4.87 16.85
N SER A 32 15.09 4.27 15.92
CA SER A 32 16.41 4.75 15.49
C SER A 32 16.32 5.96 14.56
N GLY A 33 15.15 6.24 13.98
CA GLY A 33 14.89 7.32 13.03
C GLY A 33 13.64 8.11 13.40
N VAL A 34 13.77 9.06 14.34
CA VAL A 34 12.67 9.94 14.77
C VAL A 34 12.68 11.21 13.94
N TYR A 35 11.97 11.20 12.81
CA TYR A 35 11.90 12.35 11.89
C TYR A 35 10.51 12.47 11.23
N PRO A 36 10.16 13.69 10.75
CA PRO A 36 8.89 13.91 10.04
C PRO A 36 8.73 13.04 8.79
N PRO A 37 7.47 12.68 8.40
CA PRO A 37 6.21 13.17 8.97
C PRO A 37 5.68 12.33 10.16
N MET A 38 6.23 11.15 10.41
CA MET A 38 5.70 10.24 11.44
C MET A 38 5.93 10.78 12.85
N SER A 39 7.09 11.36 13.14
CA SER A 39 7.38 11.98 14.43
C SER A 39 6.37 13.07 14.78
N ASP A 40 6.03 13.94 13.82
CA ASP A 40 5.07 15.03 14.02
C ASP A 40 3.66 14.49 14.29
N GLN A 41 3.26 13.46 13.53
CA GLN A 41 1.97 12.82 13.70
C GLN A 41 1.84 12.18 15.09
N LEU A 42 2.85 11.45 15.55
CA LEU A 42 2.85 10.81 16.86
C LEU A 42 2.91 11.85 18.00
N ALA A 43 3.72 12.90 17.84
CA ALA A 43 3.80 13.99 18.82
C ALA A 43 2.46 14.75 18.95
N SER A 44 1.73 14.96 17.84
CA SER A 44 0.40 15.57 17.87
C SER A 44 -0.64 14.77 18.65
N LEU A 45 -0.43 13.45 18.80
CA LEU A 45 -1.23 12.56 19.64
C LEU A 45 -0.80 12.54 21.10
N GLY A 46 0.20 13.36 21.50
CA GLY A 46 0.75 13.40 22.83
C GLY A 46 1.55 12.14 23.20
N ILE A 47 2.17 11.50 22.20
CA ILE A 47 3.01 10.31 22.37
C ILE A 47 4.45 10.76 22.57
N GLU A 48 5.09 10.34 23.67
CA GLU A 48 6.50 10.59 23.95
C GLU A 48 7.37 9.68 23.09
N LEU A 49 8.22 10.30 22.25
CA LEU A 49 9.15 9.62 21.35
C LEU A 49 10.58 9.69 21.90
N ILE A 50 11.27 8.56 21.86
CA ILE A 50 12.66 8.45 22.30
C ILE A 50 13.50 7.99 21.11
N GLU A 51 14.57 8.70 20.81
CA GLU A 51 15.52 8.30 19.78
C GLU A 51 16.50 7.25 20.33
N GLY A 52 16.72 6.18 19.54
CA GLY A 52 17.57 5.06 19.93
C GLY A 52 16.90 4.00 20.77
N TYR A 53 17.66 2.95 21.11
CA TYR A 53 17.17 1.74 21.80
C TYR A 53 18.02 1.43 23.05
N GLU A 54 18.04 2.39 23.98
CA GLU A 54 18.82 2.26 25.23
C GLU A 54 18.05 1.48 26.31
N PRO A 55 18.69 0.53 27.03
CA PRO A 55 18.06 -0.26 28.09
C PRO A 55 17.39 0.55 29.18
N GLY A 56 17.88 1.78 29.42
CA GLY A 56 17.32 2.72 30.40
C GLY A 56 15.86 3.06 30.20
N GLN A 57 15.32 2.86 29.00
CA GLN A 57 13.91 3.10 28.65
C GLN A 57 12.95 2.18 29.44
N LEU A 58 13.39 1.00 29.85
CA LEU A 58 12.56 0.09 30.67
C LEU A 58 12.24 0.67 32.06
N ARG A 59 12.99 1.66 32.53
CA ARG A 59 12.69 2.39 33.80
C ARG A 59 11.44 3.26 33.70
N LEU A 60 10.89 3.47 32.52
CA LEU A 60 9.58 4.11 32.33
C LEU A 60 8.44 3.27 32.97
N GLY A 61 8.71 2.01 33.33
CA GLY A 61 7.78 1.09 33.94
C GLY A 61 6.58 0.74 33.04
N PRO A 62 6.80 0.32 31.80
CA PRO A 62 5.69 -0.09 30.96
C PRO A 62 5.02 -1.36 31.48
N ASP A 63 3.69 -1.42 31.38
CA ASP A 63 2.93 -2.64 31.66
C ASP A 63 3.17 -3.72 30.60
N ILE A 64 3.46 -3.28 29.37
CA ILE A 64 3.76 -4.14 28.22
C ILE A 64 4.65 -3.41 27.19
N VAL A 65 5.58 -4.15 26.61
CA VAL A 65 6.40 -3.68 25.47
C VAL A 65 5.88 -4.30 24.18
N VAL A 66 5.56 -3.47 23.17
CA VAL A 66 5.14 -3.93 21.84
C VAL A 66 6.32 -3.82 20.89
N VAL A 67 6.77 -4.96 20.38
CA VAL A 67 7.99 -5.09 19.59
C VAL A 67 7.68 -5.07 18.09
N GLY A 68 8.24 -4.11 17.37
CA GLY A 68 8.15 -4.05 15.90
C GLY A 68 9.07 -5.07 15.21
N ASN A 69 8.73 -5.44 13.97
CA ASN A 69 9.48 -6.43 13.21
C ASN A 69 10.90 -5.97 12.78
N VAL A 70 11.19 -4.69 12.87
CA VAL A 70 12.54 -4.14 12.64
C VAL A 70 13.54 -4.52 13.74
N MET A 71 13.04 -4.92 14.90
CA MET A 71 13.86 -5.29 16.04
C MET A 71 14.46 -6.70 15.90
N SER A 72 15.69 -6.87 16.38
CA SER A 72 16.41 -8.14 16.31
C SER A 72 17.19 -8.43 17.59
N ARG A 73 17.59 -9.71 17.79
CA ARG A 73 18.53 -10.09 18.84
C ARG A 73 19.86 -9.38 18.67
N GLY A 74 20.52 -9.12 19.78
CA GLY A 74 21.75 -8.30 19.84
C GLY A 74 21.51 -6.80 19.99
N ASN A 75 20.25 -6.33 19.89
CA ASN A 75 19.91 -4.95 20.25
C ASN A 75 19.87 -4.83 21.78
N ALA A 76 20.58 -3.83 22.34
CA ALA A 76 20.77 -3.68 23.78
C ALA A 76 19.44 -3.59 24.58
N LEU A 77 18.44 -2.89 24.04
CA LEU A 77 17.11 -2.79 24.66
C LEU A 77 16.35 -4.12 24.60
N ILE A 78 16.46 -4.87 23.51
CA ILE A 78 15.84 -6.20 23.39
C ILE A 78 16.45 -7.16 24.39
N GLU A 79 17.78 -7.21 24.51
CA GLU A 79 18.44 -8.11 25.49
C GLU A 79 18.01 -7.75 26.92
N ALA A 80 18.00 -6.47 27.29
CA ALA A 80 17.54 -6.01 28.59
C ALA A 80 16.05 -6.32 28.82
N LEU A 81 15.19 -6.22 27.78
CA LEU A 81 13.79 -6.57 27.88
C LEU A 81 13.59 -8.06 28.21
N LEU A 82 14.35 -8.93 27.51
CA LEU A 82 14.28 -10.38 27.75
C LEU A 82 14.72 -10.78 29.18
N GLU A 83 15.66 -10.02 29.76
CA GLU A 83 16.14 -10.23 31.14
C GLU A 83 15.21 -9.64 32.21
N SER A 84 14.40 -8.61 31.85
CA SER A 84 13.65 -7.81 32.82
C SER A 84 12.41 -8.49 33.40
N GLY A 85 11.86 -9.52 32.73
CA GLY A 85 10.57 -10.11 33.05
C GLY A 85 9.35 -9.23 32.71
N ILE A 86 9.54 -8.05 32.11
CA ILE A 86 8.44 -7.20 31.63
C ILE A 86 7.70 -7.94 30.50
N PRO A 87 6.36 -8.00 30.52
CA PRO A 87 5.58 -8.60 29.43
C PRO A 87 5.86 -7.92 28.09
N TYR A 88 6.03 -8.72 27.05
CA TYR A 88 6.17 -8.20 25.69
C TYR A 88 5.32 -9.00 24.69
N THR A 89 4.99 -8.33 23.58
CA THR A 89 4.20 -8.90 22.48
C THR A 89 4.59 -8.24 21.17
N SER A 90 4.08 -8.76 20.05
CA SER A 90 4.20 -8.13 18.74
C SER A 90 3.08 -7.13 18.47
N GLY A 91 3.29 -6.20 17.51
CA GLY A 91 2.23 -5.28 17.08
C GLY A 91 0.97 -5.99 16.60
N PRO A 92 1.06 -7.00 15.70
CA PRO A 92 -0.10 -7.76 15.22
C PRO A 92 -0.85 -8.51 16.32
N GLU A 93 -0.15 -9.09 17.27
CA GLU A 93 -0.77 -9.78 18.39
C GLU A 93 -1.45 -8.81 19.37
N TRP A 94 -0.81 -7.67 19.65
CA TRP A 94 -1.42 -6.61 20.45
C TRP A 94 -2.71 -6.11 19.80
N LEU A 95 -2.68 -5.83 18.49
CA LEU A 95 -3.86 -5.43 17.71
C LEU A 95 -4.98 -6.45 17.83
N ALA A 96 -4.66 -7.73 17.64
CA ALA A 96 -5.63 -8.82 17.71
C ALA A 96 -6.33 -8.91 19.09
N ARG A 97 -5.57 -8.75 20.17
CA ARG A 97 -6.09 -8.88 21.53
C ARG A 97 -6.84 -7.65 22.02
N HIS A 98 -6.38 -6.45 21.69
CA HIS A 98 -6.87 -5.22 22.29
C HIS A 98 -7.81 -4.41 21.41
N VAL A 99 -7.79 -4.65 20.09
CA VAL A 99 -8.59 -3.88 19.13
C VAL A 99 -9.55 -4.77 18.35
N LEU A 100 -9.07 -5.91 17.81
CA LEU A 100 -9.89 -6.75 16.92
C LEU A 100 -10.82 -7.72 17.69
N ALA A 101 -10.54 -7.99 18.95
CA ALA A 101 -11.33 -8.90 19.75
C ALA A 101 -12.81 -8.46 19.80
N GLY A 102 -13.72 -9.35 19.40
CA GLY A 102 -15.16 -9.07 19.34
C GLY A 102 -15.63 -8.24 18.15
N ARG A 103 -14.74 -7.80 17.27
CA ARG A 103 -15.09 -7.07 16.05
C ARG A 103 -15.18 -7.97 14.83
N TRP A 104 -15.90 -7.49 13.83
CA TRP A 104 -15.89 -8.07 12.49
C TRP A 104 -14.68 -7.57 11.72
N THR A 105 -13.60 -8.32 11.75
CA THR A 105 -12.38 -7.97 11.03
C THR A 105 -12.51 -8.29 9.54
N LEU A 106 -12.21 -7.29 8.69
CA LEU A 106 -12.09 -7.40 7.25
C LEU A 106 -10.62 -7.22 6.88
N ALA A 107 -9.94 -8.30 6.48
CA ALA A 107 -8.53 -8.29 6.12
C ALA A 107 -8.34 -8.21 4.62
N VAL A 108 -7.45 -7.34 4.18
CA VAL A 108 -7.11 -7.16 2.75
C VAL A 108 -5.68 -7.62 2.53
N ALA A 109 -5.51 -8.79 1.92
CA ALA A 109 -4.24 -9.40 1.61
C ALA A 109 -3.95 -9.40 0.09
N GLY A 110 -2.67 -9.46 -0.26
CA GLY A 110 -2.17 -9.48 -1.63
C GLY A 110 -0.83 -8.79 -1.73
N THR A 111 -0.05 -9.09 -2.74
CA THR A 111 1.23 -8.41 -2.98
C THR A 111 0.99 -6.93 -3.33
N HIS A 112 0.00 -6.67 -4.17
CA HIS A 112 -0.33 -5.31 -4.63
C HIS A 112 -1.78 -4.93 -4.31
N GLY A 113 -2.05 -3.61 -4.25
CA GLY A 113 -3.39 -3.08 -4.09
C GLY A 113 -3.96 -3.10 -2.67
N LYS A 114 -3.27 -3.66 -1.68
CA LYS A 114 -3.71 -3.74 -0.27
C LYS A 114 -4.22 -2.40 0.25
N THR A 115 -3.38 -1.37 0.21
CA THR A 115 -3.70 -0.03 0.71
C THR A 115 -4.91 0.58 0.01
N THR A 116 -4.99 0.44 -1.33
CA THR A 116 -6.12 0.97 -2.11
C THR A 116 -7.41 0.26 -1.74
N THR A 117 -7.41 -1.06 -1.74
CA THR A 117 -8.59 -1.86 -1.42
C THR A 117 -9.07 -1.62 0.01
N SER A 118 -8.14 -1.56 0.99
CA SER A 118 -8.47 -1.27 2.40
C SER A 118 -9.07 0.13 2.56
N SER A 119 -8.51 1.13 1.86
CA SER A 119 -9.00 2.52 1.91
C SER A 119 -10.40 2.65 1.31
N VAL A 120 -10.62 2.01 0.15
CA VAL A 120 -11.94 1.96 -0.51
C VAL A 120 -12.96 1.25 0.39
N LEU A 121 -12.59 0.10 0.96
CA LEU A 121 -13.46 -0.67 1.85
C LEU A 121 -13.84 0.12 3.11
N ALA A 122 -12.86 0.74 3.77
CA ALA A 122 -13.12 1.59 4.94
C ALA A 122 -14.06 2.76 4.58
N TRP A 123 -13.87 3.39 3.42
CA TRP A 123 -14.74 4.47 2.97
C TRP A 123 -16.17 4.01 2.64
N ILE A 124 -16.33 2.84 2.02
CA ILE A 124 -17.67 2.26 1.77
C ILE A 124 -18.41 2.03 3.08
N LEU A 125 -17.74 1.43 4.08
CA LEU A 125 -18.34 1.18 5.40
C LEU A 125 -18.69 2.48 6.13
N GLU A 126 -17.84 3.50 6.03
CA GLU A 126 -18.08 4.84 6.56
C GLU A 126 -19.30 5.49 5.91
N HIS A 127 -19.35 5.47 4.58
CA HIS A 127 -20.48 6.03 3.80
C HIS A 127 -21.81 5.35 4.13
N ALA A 128 -21.77 4.07 4.46
CA ALA A 128 -22.93 3.28 4.91
C ALA A 128 -23.30 3.56 6.40
N GLY A 129 -22.59 4.47 7.09
CA GLY A 129 -22.89 4.84 8.48
C GLY A 129 -22.42 3.81 9.51
N LEU A 130 -21.49 2.91 9.16
CA LEU A 130 -21.03 1.82 10.04
C LEU A 130 -19.84 2.22 10.93
N ASP A 131 -19.31 3.44 10.81
CA ASP A 131 -18.18 3.99 11.59
C ASP A 131 -17.06 2.96 11.84
N PRO A 132 -16.40 2.43 10.78
CA PRO A 132 -15.42 1.37 10.94
C PRO A 132 -14.15 1.85 11.63
N GLY A 133 -13.53 0.96 12.41
CA GLY A 133 -12.11 1.09 12.71
C GLY A 133 -11.26 0.66 11.51
N PHE A 134 -10.03 1.13 11.46
CA PHE A 134 -9.09 0.66 10.44
C PHE A 134 -7.63 0.86 10.82
N LEU A 135 -6.76 0.04 10.20
CA LEU A 135 -5.29 0.19 10.18
C LEU A 135 -4.81 -0.08 8.77
N ILE A 136 -4.35 0.97 8.09
CA ILE A 136 -4.01 0.99 6.66
C ILE A 136 -2.59 1.53 6.49
N GLY A 137 -1.81 0.94 5.59
CA GLY A 137 -0.41 1.33 5.32
C GLY A 137 -0.22 2.65 4.58
N GLY A 138 -1.30 3.36 4.27
CA GLY A 138 -1.31 4.69 3.63
C GLY A 138 -2.34 5.61 4.27
N ILE A 139 -2.45 6.83 3.75
CA ILE A 139 -3.38 7.83 4.26
C ILE A 139 -4.50 8.04 3.24
N PRO A 140 -5.72 7.49 3.48
CA PRO A 140 -6.87 7.74 2.61
C PRO A 140 -7.31 9.20 2.71
N GLY A 141 -7.57 9.83 1.56
CA GLY A 141 -7.91 11.26 1.48
C GLY A 141 -9.23 11.63 2.16
N ASN A 142 -10.11 10.66 2.41
CA ASN A 142 -11.37 10.89 3.12
C ASN A 142 -11.21 10.94 4.64
N PHE A 143 -10.14 10.34 5.19
CA PHE A 143 -9.92 10.23 6.64
C PHE A 143 -8.73 11.04 7.14
N GLU A 144 -7.75 11.29 6.27
CA GLU A 144 -6.51 12.03 6.56
C GLU A 144 -5.61 11.37 7.63
N VAL A 145 -5.95 10.16 8.08
CA VAL A 145 -5.19 9.34 9.03
C VAL A 145 -5.04 7.92 8.50
N SER A 146 -3.99 7.22 8.93
CA SER A 146 -3.72 5.82 8.55
C SER A 146 -4.35 4.80 9.51
N ALA A 147 -4.79 5.24 10.70
CA ALA A 147 -5.40 4.39 11.71
C ALA A 147 -6.49 5.13 12.47
N ARG A 148 -7.59 4.45 12.73
CA ARG A 148 -8.75 4.95 13.49
C ARG A 148 -9.38 3.81 14.27
N LEU A 149 -9.72 4.05 15.54
CA LEU A 149 -10.36 3.02 16.36
C LEU A 149 -11.79 2.73 15.90
N GLY A 150 -12.54 3.76 15.49
CA GLY A 150 -13.96 3.65 15.14
C GLY A 150 -14.83 3.19 16.31
N SER A 151 -16.11 3.51 16.29
CA SER A 151 -17.09 3.06 17.28
C SER A 151 -17.90 1.85 16.82
N GLY A 152 -17.88 1.57 15.51
CA GLY A 152 -18.61 0.46 14.90
C GLY A 152 -18.00 -0.91 15.17
N THR A 153 -18.74 -1.95 14.84
CA THR A 153 -18.31 -3.35 15.00
C THR A 153 -17.30 -3.79 13.94
N HIS A 154 -17.18 -3.08 12.82
CA HIS A 154 -16.32 -3.44 11.70
C HIS A 154 -14.91 -2.84 11.87
N PHE A 155 -13.90 -3.62 11.49
CA PHE A 155 -12.53 -3.16 11.48
C PHE A 155 -11.81 -3.62 10.20
N VAL A 156 -11.32 -2.67 9.42
CA VAL A 156 -10.56 -2.95 8.19
C VAL A 156 -9.08 -2.96 8.50
N VAL A 157 -8.38 -4.04 8.16
CA VAL A 157 -6.94 -4.16 8.36
C VAL A 157 -6.23 -4.48 7.04
N GLU A 158 -5.21 -3.70 6.72
CA GLU A 158 -4.27 -4.05 5.66
C GLU A 158 -3.44 -5.25 6.13
N ALA A 159 -3.62 -6.38 5.47
CA ALA A 159 -3.09 -7.67 5.86
C ALA A 159 -1.79 -7.96 5.11
N ASP A 160 -0.69 -7.51 5.71
CA ASP A 160 0.64 -7.61 5.16
C ASP A 160 1.26 -8.98 5.44
N GLU A 161 1.95 -9.53 4.45
CA GLU A 161 2.62 -10.84 4.50
C GLU A 161 3.96 -10.83 5.24
N TYR A 162 4.51 -9.68 5.59
CA TYR A 162 5.75 -9.58 6.37
C TYR A 162 5.66 -10.33 7.70
N ASP A 163 6.80 -10.85 8.15
CA ASP A 163 6.94 -11.50 9.45
C ASP A 163 6.57 -10.55 10.61
N THR A 164 6.11 -11.14 11.70
CA THR A 164 5.48 -10.44 12.82
C THR A 164 6.50 -9.73 13.71
N ALA A 165 7.54 -10.46 14.16
CA ALA A 165 8.59 -9.98 15.04
C ALA A 165 9.81 -10.94 15.00
N PHE A 166 10.91 -10.59 15.72
CA PHE A 166 12.09 -11.47 15.77
C PHE A 166 11.80 -12.83 16.41
N PHE A 167 10.82 -12.90 17.31
CA PHE A 167 10.40 -14.11 18.01
C PHE A 167 9.18 -14.81 17.36
N ASP A 168 8.56 -14.22 16.35
CA ASP A 168 7.43 -14.81 15.61
C ASP A 168 7.60 -14.54 14.11
N LYS A 169 7.95 -15.57 13.35
CA LYS A 169 8.23 -15.52 11.90
C LYS A 169 7.01 -15.82 11.03
N ARG A 170 5.83 -15.97 11.62
CA ARG A 170 4.58 -16.03 10.85
C ARG A 170 4.24 -14.66 10.30
N ALA A 171 3.53 -14.62 9.17
CA ALA A 171 3.03 -13.38 8.61
C ALA A 171 2.06 -12.67 9.58
N LYS A 172 2.08 -11.35 9.58
CA LYS A 172 1.26 -10.50 10.48
C LYS A 172 -0.22 -10.86 10.43
N PHE A 173 -0.74 -11.17 9.25
CA PHE A 173 -2.16 -11.41 9.03
C PHE A 173 -2.69 -12.69 9.73
N VAL A 174 -1.83 -13.62 10.12
CA VAL A 174 -2.25 -14.83 10.86
C VAL A 174 -2.85 -14.46 12.23
N HIS A 175 -2.46 -13.33 12.80
CA HIS A 175 -2.98 -12.85 14.07
C HIS A 175 -4.39 -12.26 13.97
N TYR A 176 -4.83 -11.78 12.80
CA TYR A 176 -6.03 -10.94 12.65
C TYR A 176 -7.35 -11.71 12.70
N ARG A 177 -7.34 -13.02 12.43
CA ARG A 177 -8.52 -13.90 12.45
C ARG A 177 -9.73 -13.26 11.76
N PRO A 178 -9.62 -12.88 10.48
CA PRO A 178 -10.65 -12.13 9.82
C PRO A 178 -11.91 -12.96 9.59
N ARG A 179 -13.08 -12.31 9.67
CA ARG A 179 -14.35 -12.89 9.22
C ARG A 179 -14.54 -12.70 7.71
N THR A 180 -13.98 -11.64 7.14
CA THR A 180 -13.92 -11.39 5.69
C THR A 180 -12.47 -11.24 5.29
N ALA A 181 -12.00 -12.02 4.31
CA ALA A 181 -10.65 -11.91 3.77
C ALA A 181 -10.71 -11.65 2.27
N ILE A 182 -9.97 -10.63 1.80
CA ILE A 182 -9.73 -10.36 0.38
C ILE A 182 -8.36 -10.90 0.02
N LEU A 183 -8.27 -11.64 -1.09
CA LEU A 183 -7.03 -12.09 -1.71
C LEU A 183 -6.94 -11.46 -3.11
N ASN A 184 -6.21 -10.35 -3.24
CA ASN A 184 -6.15 -9.59 -4.50
C ASN A 184 -5.26 -10.24 -5.56
N ASN A 185 -4.03 -10.54 -5.18
CA ASN A 185 -3.00 -11.10 -6.07
C ASN A 185 -1.85 -11.65 -5.23
N LEU A 186 -1.01 -12.48 -5.84
CA LEU A 186 0.14 -13.07 -5.19
C LEU A 186 1.30 -13.20 -6.18
N GLU A 187 2.37 -12.47 -5.94
CA GLU A 187 3.62 -12.50 -6.70
C GLU A 187 4.81 -12.66 -5.74
N HIS A 188 5.98 -12.97 -6.29
CA HIS A 188 7.22 -13.01 -5.51
C HIS A 188 7.67 -11.59 -5.18
N ASP A 189 7.52 -11.20 -3.93
CA ASP A 189 8.09 -9.97 -3.36
C ASP A 189 8.75 -10.29 -2.01
N HIS A 190 9.35 -9.30 -1.36
CA HIS A 190 10.02 -9.48 -0.07
C HIS A 190 11.11 -10.59 -0.11
N ALA A 191 11.96 -10.55 -1.16
CA ALA A 191 13.03 -11.54 -1.37
C ALA A 191 14.07 -11.59 -0.23
N ASP A 192 14.04 -10.63 0.69
CA ASP A 192 14.82 -10.62 1.93
C ASP A 192 14.31 -11.61 2.98
N ILE A 193 13.05 -12.03 2.92
CA ILE A 193 12.44 -12.97 3.88
C ILE A 193 11.80 -14.19 3.21
N TYR A 194 11.45 -14.11 1.94
CA TYR A 194 10.83 -15.22 1.17
C TYR A 194 11.70 -15.64 -0.01
N PRO A 195 12.18 -16.87 -0.05
CA PRO A 195 13.04 -17.35 -1.14
C PRO A 195 12.28 -17.53 -2.45
N ASP A 196 10.97 -17.80 -2.40
CA ASP A 196 10.13 -18.11 -3.55
C ASP A 196 8.64 -17.82 -3.31
N VAL A 197 7.85 -17.92 -4.37
CA VAL A 197 6.38 -17.76 -4.33
C VAL A 197 5.72 -18.81 -3.45
N ALA A 198 6.23 -20.03 -3.41
CA ALA A 198 5.63 -21.13 -2.63
C ALA A 198 5.66 -20.84 -1.12
N SER A 199 6.70 -20.17 -0.64
CA SER A 199 6.81 -19.73 0.76
C SER A 199 5.78 -18.64 1.10
N ILE A 200 5.49 -17.71 0.19
CA ILE A 200 4.43 -16.71 0.34
C ILE A 200 3.05 -17.39 0.29
N GLN A 201 2.83 -18.32 -0.66
CA GLN A 201 1.59 -19.10 -0.74
C GLN A 201 1.31 -19.87 0.54
N TRP A 202 2.36 -20.38 1.20
CA TRP A 202 2.21 -21.08 2.48
C TRP A 202 1.66 -20.13 3.55
N GLN A 203 2.15 -18.88 3.64
CA GLN A 203 1.63 -17.86 4.57
C GLN A 203 0.17 -17.53 4.26
N PHE A 204 -0.18 -17.29 2.98
CA PHE A 204 -1.56 -17.03 2.59
C PHE A 204 -2.50 -18.21 2.93
N HIS A 205 -2.01 -19.45 2.80
CA HIS A 205 -2.80 -20.59 3.25
C HIS A 205 -3.00 -20.63 4.77
N GLN A 206 -2.02 -20.14 5.58
CA GLN A 206 -2.23 -19.98 7.02
C GLN A 206 -3.33 -18.91 7.31
N LEU A 207 -3.40 -17.82 6.52
CA LEU A 207 -4.49 -16.86 6.64
C LEU A 207 -5.86 -17.52 6.39
N LEU A 208 -5.99 -18.31 5.31
CA LEU A 208 -7.26 -19.00 4.98
C LEU A 208 -7.71 -19.93 6.11
N ARG A 209 -6.80 -20.58 6.81
CA ARG A 209 -7.10 -21.45 7.96
C ARG A 209 -7.69 -20.69 9.15
N MET A 210 -7.52 -19.38 9.20
CA MET A 210 -8.02 -18.53 10.28
C MET A 210 -9.39 -17.93 9.98
N VAL A 211 -9.87 -17.99 8.72
CA VAL A 211 -11.18 -17.49 8.33
C VAL A 211 -12.26 -18.50 8.73
N PRO A 212 -13.27 -18.12 9.53
CA PRO A 212 -14.27 -19.07 10.02
C PRO A 212 -15.22 -19.52 8.91
N ARG A 213 -15.89 -20.67 9.10
CA ARG A 213 -16.85 -21.24 8.14
C ARG A 213 -18.02 -20.29 7.78
N ASN A 214 -18.43 -19.43 8.71
CA ASN A 214 -19.45 -18.40 8.51
C ASN A 214 -18.89 -17.06 8.04
N GLY A 215 -17.64 -17.06 7.60
CA GLY A 215 -16.97 -15.92 6.97
C GLY A 215 -17.07 -15.94 5.45
N LEU A 216 -16.27 -15.12 4.79
CA LEU A 216 -16.15 -15.08 3.34
C LEU A 216 -14.69 -14.81 2.91
N VAL A 217 -14.26 -15.52 1.89
CA VAL A 217 -13.03 -15.20 1.14
C VAL A 217 -13.44 -14.59 -0.20
N VAL A 218 -13.01 -13.36 -0.47
CA VAL A 218 -13.17 -12.67 -1.75
C VAL A 218 -11.86 -12.83 -2.52
N ALA A 219 -11.85 -13.58 -3.61
CA ALA A 219 -10.63 -14.01 -4.26
C ALA A 219 -10.57 -13.61 -5.73
N ASN A 220 -9.43 -13.08 -6.16
CA ASN A 220 -9.18 -12.79 -7.57
C ASN A 220 -8.96 -14.10 -8.35
N ALA A 221 -9.94 -14.47 -9.16
CA ALA A 221 -9.91 -15.69 -9.96
C ALA A 221 -8.93 -15.63 -11.16
N ALA A 222 -8.51 -14.43 -11.54
CA ALA A 222 -7.52 -14.25 -12.61
C ALA A 222 -6.06 -14.48 -12.12
N ASP A 223 -5.85 -14.52 -10.81
CA ASP A 223 -4.53 -14.78 -10.22
C ASP A 223 -4.34 -16.26 -9.92
N THR A 224 -3.46 -16.90 -10.67
CA THR A 224 -3.20 -18.35 -10.57
C THR A 224 -2.68 -18.74 -9.19
N HIS A 225 -1.79 -17.93 -8.58
CA HIS A 225 -1.22 -18.25 -7.28
C HIS A 225 -2.24 -18.12 -6.14
N VAL A 226 -3.18 -17.16 -6.23
CA VAL A 226 -4.31 -17.07 -5.31
C VAL A 226 -5.20 -18.32 -5.43
N MET A 227 -5.49 -18.77 -6.67
CA MET A 227 -6.31 -19.96 -6.88
C MET A 227 -5.61 -21.24 -6.41
N GLU A 228 -4.29 -21.35 -6.57
CA GLU A 228 -3.48 -22.44 -6.01
C GLU A 228 -3.51 -22.49 -4.49
N VAL A 229 -3.47 -21.32 -3.82
CA VAL A 229 -3.62 -21.24 -2.35
C VAL A 229 -4.98 -21.75 -1.90
N ILE A 230 -6.06 -21.37 -2.58
CA ILE A 230 -7.41 -21.87 -2.30
C ILE A 230 -7.52 -23.38 -2.53
N ALA A 231 -6.90 -23.90 -3.59
CA ALA A 231 -6.90 -25.33 -3.92
C ALA A 231 -6.15 -26.18 -2.87
N LYS A 232 -5.20 -25.62 -2.13
CA LYS A 232 -4.53 -26.29 -1.00
C LYS A 232 -5.47 -26.57 0.18
N GLY A 233 -6.66 -25.93 0.21
CA GLY A 233 -7.72 -26.10 1.20
C GLY A 233 -8.29 -24.77 1.65
N CYS A 234 -9.61 -24.66 1.55
CA CYS A 234 -10.40 -23.53 2.05
C CYS A 234 -11.70 -24.06 2.67
N TRP A 235 -11.99 -23.68 3.90
CA TRP A 235 -13.15 -24.16 4.67
C TRP A 235 -14.27 -23.14 4.74
N THR A 236 -14.03 -21.99 4.12
CA THR A 236 -14.92 -20.82 4.12
C THR A 236 -15.50 -20.64 2.72
N PRO A 237 -16.74 -20.16 2.54
CA PRO A 237 -17.26 -19.77 1.24
C PRO A 237 -16.32 -18.84 0.49
N VAL A 238 -16.13 -19.09 -0.81
CA VAL A 238 -15.27 -18.29 -1.68
C VAL A 238 -16.10 -17.59 -2.72
N GLU A 239 -16.07 -16.28 -2.74
CA GLU A 239 -16.64 -15.46 -3.80
C GLU A 239 -15.52 -14.98 -4.73
N ARG A 240 -15.66 -15.28 -6.01
CA ARG A 240 -14.63 -15.04 -7.02
C ARG A 240 -14.94 -13.78 -7.81
N PHE A 241 -13.88 -12.99 -8.07
CA PHE A 241 -13.95 -11.85 -8.99
C PHE A 241 -12.79 -11.90 -9.99
N ALA A 242 -12.96 -11.20 -11.10
CA ALA A 242 -11.89 -11.00 -12.09
C ALA A 242 -12.00 -9.59 -12.70
N GLY A 243 -10.91 -9.10 -13.27
CA GLY A 243 -10.88 -7.80 -13.95
C GLY A 243 -11.54 -7.79 -15.33
N PHE A 244 -12.00 -8.94 -15.83
CA PHE A 244 -12.67 -9.08 -17.13
C PHE A 244 -13.77 -10.11 -17.09
N PRO A 245 -14.64 -10.12 -18.11
CA PRO A 245 -15.55 -11.23 -18.34
C PRO A 245 -14.76 -12.55 -18.38
N PRO A 246 -15.27 -13.61 -17.76
CA PRO A 246 -14.66 -14.92 -17.93
C PRO A 246 -14.61 -15.26 -19.42
N GLU A 247 -13.46 -15.74 -19.89
CA GLU A 247 -13.37 -16.31 -21.24
C GLU A 247 -14.43 -17.41 -21.41
N GLN A 248 -14.86 -17.66 -22.66
CA GLN A 248 -15.95 -18.60 -22.96
C GLN A 248 -15.81 -19.91 -22.18
N GLY A 249 -16.70 -20.14 -21.22
CA GLY A 249 -16.72 -21.33 -20.34
C GLY A 249 -16.46 -21.06 -18.86
N GLY A 250 -16.18 -19.83 -18.43
CA GLY A 250 -16.13 -19.46 -17.01
C GLY A 250 -17.51 -19.57 -16.35
N ALA A 251 -17.53 -19.86 -15.03
CA ALA A 251 -18.79 -19.98 -14.28
C ALA A 251 -19.62 -18.69 -14.43
N PRO A 252 -20.89 -18.78 -14.80
CA PRO A 252 -21.74 -17.64 -15.17
C PRO A 252 -22.02 -16.66 -14.01
N GLU A 253 -21.49 -16.91 -12.84
CA GLU A 253 -21.76 -16.13 -11.63
C GLU A 253 -20.57 -15.31 -11.11
N HIS A 254 -19.44 -15.28 -11.84
CA HIS A 254 -18.28 -14.50 -11.38
C HIS A 254 -18.55 -12.99 -11.50
N TRP A 255 -18.07 -12.25 -10.49
CA TRP A 255 -18.07 -10.81 -10.52
C TRP A 255 -16.92 -10.30 -11.39
N HIS A 256 -17.20 -9.29 -12.19
CA HIS A 256 -16.16 -8.66 -13.02
C HIS A 256 -16.45 -7.18 -13.29
N VAL A 257 -15.45 -6.46 -13.77
CA VAL A 257 -15.61 -5.09 -14.25
C VAL A 257 -15.77 -5.08 -15.77
N ALA A 258 -16.64 -4.21 -16.27
CA ALA A 258 -16.78 -3.93 -17.69
C ALA A 258 -16.58 -2.42 -17.93
N VAL A 259 -15.74 -2.09 -18.90
CA VAL A 259 -15.41 -0.71 -19.25
C VAL A 259 -15.64 -0.52 -20.76
N PRO A 260 -16.14 0.66 -21.21
CA PRO A 260 -16.20 0.98 -22.63
C PRO A 260 -14.81 0.92 -23.28
N ASP A 261 -14.75 0.56 -24.56
CA ASP A 261 -13.49 0.50 -25.31
C ASP A 261 -12.70 1.82 -25.18
N GLY A 262 -11.42 1.69 -24.88
CA GLY A 262 -10.54 2.85 -24.66
C GLY A 262 -10.73 3.61 -23.35
N GLY A 263 -11.65 3.19 -22.48
CA GLY A 263 -11.87 3.85 -21.19
C GLY A 263 -10.68 3.72 -20.22
N ASP A 264 -10.50 4.74 -19.36
CA ASP A 264 -9.41 4.83 -18.37
C ASP A 264 -9.76 4.22 -17.01
N TYR A 265 -10.92 3.54 -16.89
CA TYR A 265 -11.48 2.95 -15.66
C TYR A 265 -11.94 3.96 -14.60
N THR A 266 -12.05 5.24 -14.92
CA THR A 266 -12.77 6.19 -14.05
C THR A 266 -14.28 6.01 -14.11
N ARG A 267 -14.77 5.30 -15.12
CA ARG A 267 -16.15 4.84 -15.25
C ARG A 267 -16.20 3.40 -15.74
N PHE A 268 -16.84 2.52 -14.95
CA PHE A 268 -16.95 1.10 -15.26
C PHE A 268 -18.21 0.50 -14.63
N ALA A 269 -18.72 -0.58 -15.24
CA ALA A 269 -19.83 -1.34 -14.68
C ALA A 269 -19.32 -2.48 -13.78
N ILE A 270 -20.07 -2.74 -12.72
CA ILE A 270 -19.92 -3.93 -11.87
C ILE A 270 -20.89 -4.97 -12.42
N MET A 271 -20.35 -6.10 -12.85
CA MET A 271 -21.12 -7.18 -13.48
C MET A 271 -21.09 -8.44 -12.62
N ARG A 272 -22.20 -9.17 -12.57
CA ARG A 272 -22.27 -10.54 -12.08
C ARG A 272 -22.80 -11.43 -13.22
N GLY A 273 -21.93 -12.20 -13.83
CA GLY A 273 -22.27 -12.85 -15.10
C GLY A 273 -22.67 -11.80 -16.14
N THR A 274 -23.88 -11.89 -16.68
CA THR A 274 -24.45 -10.91 -17.64
C THR A 274 -25.25 -9.79 -16.98
N HIS A 275 -25.48 -9.86 -15.67
CA HIS A 275 -26.26 -8.87 -14.93
C HIS A 275 -25.37 -7.68 -14.52
N CYS A 276 -25.80 -6.46 -14.85
CA CYS A 276 -25.15 -5.23 -14.39
C CYS A 276 -25.72 -4.84 -13.03
N ALA A 277 -24.90 -4.92 -11.99
CA ALA A 277 -25.27 -4.51 -10.63
C ALA A 277 -25.19 -2.99 -10.42
N GLY A 278 -24.53 -2.26 -11.31
CA GLY A 278 -24.44 -0.81 -11.28
C GLY A 278 -23.17 -0.27 -11.95
N THR A 279 -23.06 1.05 -12.03
CA THR A 279 -21.92 1.73 -12.66
C THR A 279 -21.19 2.60 -11.65
N VAL A 280 -19.90 2.37 -11.49
CA VAL A 280 -18.99 3.22 -10.72
C VAL A 280 -18.56 4.41 -11.57
N SER A 281 -18.49 5.58 -10.93
CA SER A 281 -17.85 6.78 -11.49
C SER A 281 -17.02 7.43 -10.38
N TRP A 282 -15.70 7.51 -10.58
CA TRP A 282 -14.75 7.99 -9.57
C TRP A 282 -13.51 8.64 -10.19
N ALA A 283 -12.58 9.10 -9.37
CA ALA A 283 -11.41 9.85 -9.86
C ALA A 283 -10.18 8.98 -10.17
N MET A 284 -10.15 7.70 -9.75
CA MET A 284 -8.95 6.87 -9.85
C MET A 284 -8.92 6.12 -11.20
N PRO A 285 -7.90 6.34 -12.04
CA PRO A 285 -7.75 5.61 -13.29
C PRO A 285 -7.09 4.25 -13.08
N GLY A 286 -7.14 3.43 -14.11
CA GLY A 286 -6.43 2.16 -14.19
C GLY A 286 -7.27 0.95 -13.78
N ARG A 287 -7.07 -0.12 -14.56
CA ARG A 287 -7.77 -1.39 -14.39
C ARG A 287 -7.59 -1.96 -12.97
N HIS A 288 -6.36 -1.97 -12.48
CA HIS A 288 -6.05 -2.47 -11.13
C HIS A 288 -6.84 -1.76 -10.02
N ASN A 289 -7.13 -0.47 -10.18
CA ASN A 289 -7.96 0.27 -9.24
C ASN A 289 -9.43 -0.15 -9.33
N ALA A 290 -9.95 -0.41 -10.54
CA ALA A 290 -11.31 -0.95 -10.70
C ALA A 290 -11.46 -2.35 -10.09
N GLU A 291 -10.45 -3.22 -10.22
CA GLU A 291 -10.38 -4.52 -9.57
C GLU A 291 -10.33 -4.40 -8.04
N ASN A 292 -9.51 -3.48 -7.50
CA ASN A 292 -9.46 -3.16 -6.07
C ASN A 292 -10.82 -2.68 -5.55
N ALA A 293 -11.52 -1.84 -6.31
CA ALA A 293 -12.86 -1.37 -5.97
C ALA A 293 -13.88 -2.50 -5.95
N LEU A 294 -13.86 -3.40 -6.96
CA LEU A 294 -14.74 -4.57 -7.00
C LEU A 294 -14.52 -5.46 -5.77
N ALA A 295 -13.28 -5.78 -5.44
CA ALA A 295 -12.96 -6.58 -4.26
C ALA A 295 -13.48 -5.94 -2.96
N ALA A 296 -13.33 -4.62 -2.82
CA ALA A 296 -13.84 -3.86 -1.67
C ALA A 296 -15.37 -3.86 -1.61
N ILE A 297 -16.08 -3.69 -2.75
CA ILE A 297 -17.54 -3.77 -2.85
C ILE A 297 -18.04 -5.14 -2.38
N LEU A 298 -17.41 -6.23 -2.82
CA LEU A 298 -17.81 -7.59 -2.44
C LEU A 298 -17.59 -7.85 -0.95
N ALA A 299 -16.49 -7.37 -0.39
CA ALA A 299 -16.23 -7.47 1.05
C ALA A 299 -17.22 -6.64 1.88
N ALA A 300 -17.55 -5.43 1.42
CA ALA A 300 -18.54 -4.58 2.06
C ALA A 300 -19.96 -5.21 1.99
N ARG A 301 -20.31 -5.82 0.87
CA ARG A 301 -21.56 -6.59 0.72
C ARG A 301 -21.67 -7.72 1.74
N HIS A 302 -20.58 -8.45 1.98
CA HIS A 302 -20.56 -9.47 3.04
C HIS A 302 -20.72 -8.86 4.44
N ALA A 303 -20.24 -7.64 4.65
CA ALA A 303 -20.41 -6.89 5.90
C ALA A 303 -21.80 -6.22 6.04
N GLY A 304 -22.73 -6.46 5.08
CA GLY A 304 -24.12 -5.99 5.13
C GLY A 304 -24.37 -4.66 4.42
N VAL A 305 -23.45 -4.19 3.58
CA VAL A 305 -23.64 -2.98 2.76
C VAL A 305 -24.18 -3.37 1.38
N ASP A 306 -25.31 -2.81 0.98
CA ASP A 306 -25.85 -3.04 -0.36
C ASP A 306 -24.90 -2.55 -1.46
N VAL A 307 -24.90 -3.24 -2.61
CA VAL A 307 -23.95 -2.98 -3.72
C VAL A 307 -24.11 -1.57 -4.28
N ASP A 308 -25.33 -1.09 -4.42
CA ASP A 308 -25.62 0.27 -4.87
C ASP A 308 -25.16 1.35 -3.89
N VAL A 309 -25.25 1.14 -2.58
CA VAL A 309 -24.66 2.01 -1.55
C VAL A 309 -23.14 2.01 -1.66
N ALA A 310 -22.54 0.83 -1.83
CA ALA A 310 -21.09 0.71 -2.01
C ALA A 310 -20.61 1.43 -3.29
N ILE A 311 -21.34 1.29 -4.40
CA ILE A 311 -21.05 2.01 -5.66
C ILE A 311 -21.18 3.53 -5.48
N ALA A 312 -22.24 3.99 -4.79
CA ALA A 312 -22.46 5.41 -4.53
C ALA A 312 -21.33 6.04 -3.71
N ALA A 313 -20.79 5.31 -2.73
CA ALA A 313 -19.67 5.76 -1.91
C ALA A 313 -18.44 6.13 -2.74
N LEU A 314 -18.17 5.39 -3.82
CA LEU A 314 -16.96 5.60 -4.64
C LEU A 314 -16.96 6.94 -5.38
N LYS A 315 -18.11 7.53 -5.64
CA LYS A 315 -18.22 8.86 -6.26
C LYS A 315 -17.55 9.96 -5.43
N SER A 316 -17.55 9.80 -4.10
CA SER A 316 -16.96 10.75 -3.14
C SER A 316 -15.62 10.29 -2.56
N PHE A 317 -15.04 9.21 -3.09
CA PHE A 317 -13.73 8.74 -2.68
C PHE A 317 -12.62 9.68 -3.16
N LYS A 318 -11.83 10.21 -2.22
CA LYS A 318 -10.80 11.24 -2.50
C LYS A 318 -9.42 10.68 -2.84
N GLY A 319 -9.32 9.36 -3.11
CA GLY A 319 -8.05 8.71 -3.38
C GLY A 319 -7.21 8.49 -2.12
N ILE A 320 -5.94 8.21 -2.31
CA ILE A 320 -4.97 7.92 -1.25
C ILE A 320 -3.69 8.70 -1.53
N ARG A 321 -3.06 9.24 -0.50
CA ARG A 321 -1.76 9.90 -0.66
C ARG A 321 -0.75 8.93 -1.30
N ARG A 322 0.04 9.46 -2.23
CA ARG A 322 1.06 8.70 -2.96
C ARG A 322 0.50 7.51 -3.79
N ARG A 323 -0.75 7.62 -4.29
CA ARG A 323 -1.34 6.71 -5.26
C ARG A 323 -1.90 7.54 -6.42
N MET A 324 -1.08 7.76 -7.45
CA MET A 324 -1.37 8.69 -8.55
C MET A 324 -1.77 10.10 -8.05
N GLU A 325 -1.21 10.50 -6.91
CA GLU A 325 -1.46 11.79 -6.29
C GLU A 325 -0.85 12.92 -7.14
N ILE A 326 -1.66 13.90 -7.52
CA ILE A 326 -1.14 15.10 -8.18
C ILE A 326 -0.51 15.99 -7.13
N ARG A 327 0.82 16.13 -7.17
CA ARG A 327 1.60 16.97 -6.26
C ARG A 327 1.57 18.44 -6.66
N GLY A 328 1.37 18.74 -7.94
CA GLY A 328 1.25 20.09 -8.45
C GLY A 328 1.20 20.13 -9.98
N VAL A 329 0.74 21.30 -10.47
CA VAL A 329 0.77 21.65 -11.90
C VAL A 329 1.50 22.97 -12.01
N VAL A 330 2.66 22.98 -12.65
CA VAL A 330 3.49 24.17 -12.85
C VAL A 330 3.84 24.28 -14.32
N ARG A 331 3.62 25.45 -14.93
CA ARG A 331 3.86 25.69 -16.38
C ARG A 331 3.13 24.73 -17.31
N GLY A 332 1.97 24.22 -16.92
CA GLY A 332 1.26 23.19 -17.68
C GLY A 332 1.88 21.79 -17.61
N ILE A 333 2.86 21.57 -16.72
CA ILE A 333 3.48 20.27 -16.43
C ILE A 333 2.80 19.72 -15.18
N THR A 334 2.27 18.50 -15.25
CA THR A 334 1.63 17.82 -14.12
C THR A 334 2.60 16.82 -13.48
N VAL A 335 2.83 16.95 -12.18
CA VAL A 335 3.71 16.08 -11.40
C VAL A 335 2.88 15.16 -10.52
N TYR A 336 3.07 13.85 -10.67
CA TYR A 336 2.39 12.80 -9.91
C TYR A 336 3.36 12.11 -8.94
N ASP A 337 2.84 11.66 -7.79
CA ASP A 337 3.52 10.82 -6.81
C ASP A 337 2.82 9.46 -6.74
N ASP A 338 3.56 8.38 -6.92
CA ASP A 338 3.05 7.02 -6.79
C ASP A 338 3.99 6.11 -6.01
N PHE A 339 3.42 5.21 -5.24
CA PHE A 339 4.16 4.27 -4.40
C PHE A 339 4.64 3.01 -5.16
N ALA A 340 4.30 2.88 -6.46
CA ALA A 340 4.70 1.75 -7.29
C ALA A 340 6.23 1.57 -7.28
N HIS A 341 6.67 0.35 -7.02
CA HIS A 341 8.09 -0.01 -6.94
C HIS A 341 8.37 -1.44 -7.44
N HIS A 342 7.35 -2.29 -7.54
CA HIS A 342 7.42 -3.60 -8.16
C HIS A 342 7.09 -3.47 -9.66
N PRO A 343 7.73 -4.22 -10.59
CA PRO A 343 7.49 -4.08 -12.04
C PRO A 343 6.02 -4.17 -12.44
N THR A 344 5.24 -5.09 -11.86
CA THR A 344 3.81 -5.23 -12.11
C THR A 344 3.05 -3.95 -11.72
N ALA A 345 3.33 -3.39 -10.53
CA ALA A 345 2.71 -2.14 -10.08
C ALA A 345 3.14 -0.95 -10.94
N VAL A 346 4.42 -0.86 -11.31
CA VAL A 346 4.96 0.17 -12.21
C VAL A 346 4.24 0.13 -13.55
N ALA A 347 4.13 -1.06 -14.18
CA ALA A 347 3.43 -1.21 -15.45
C ALA A 347 1.96 -0.81 -15.36
N ALA A 348 1.25 -1.25 -14.31
CA ALA A 348 -0.17 -0.94 -14.12
C ALA A 348 -0.42 0.56 -13.88
N THR A 349 0.45 1.23 -13.12
CA THR A 349 0.37 2.68 -12.87
C THR A 349 0.63 3.48 -14.16
N ILE A 350 1.67 3.12 -14.92
CA ILE A 350 1.99 3.74 -16.22
C ILE A 350 0.84 3.52 -17.22
N GLU A 351 0.29 2.31 -17.31
CA GLU A 351 -0.84 2.02 -18.20
C GLU A 351 -2.07 2.86 -17.82
N GLY A 352 -2.40 2.93 -16.54
CA GLY A 352 -3.53 3.73 -16.06
C GLY A 352 -3.37 5.21 -16.40
N LEU A 353 -2.18 5.78 -16.19
CA LEU A 353 -1.90 7.17 -16.56
C LEU A 353 -1.91 7.37 -18.08
N ARG A 354 -1.32 6.45 -18.85
CA ARG A 354 -1.31 6.51 -20.33
C ARG A 354 -2.73 6.53 -20.91
N ARG A 355 -3.63 5.70 -20.42
CA ARG A 355 -5.04 5.72 -20.83
C ARG A 355 -5.72 7.05 -20.53
N ARG A 356 -5.41 7.66 -19.39
CA ARG A 356 -5.98 8.94 -18.97
C ARG A 356 -5.49 10.12 -19.79
N ILE A 357 -4.18 10.18 -20.10
CA ILE A 357 -3.57 11.33 -20.77
C ILE A 357 -3.53 11.19 -22.31
N GLY A 358 -3.87 10.01 -22.85
CA GLY A 358 -3.84 9.73 -24.28
C GLY A 358 -2.44 9.91 -24.86
N PRO A 359 -2.28 10.71 -25.95
CA PRO A 359 -0.99 10.89 -26.64
C PRO A 359 -0.04 11.88 -25.96
N ALA A 360 -0.44 12.53 -24.85
CA ALA A 360 0.42 13.47 -24.13
C ALA A 360 1.70 12.78 -23.64
N ARG A 361 2.81 13.53 -23.59
CA ARG A 361 4.10 12.97 -23.23
C ARG A 361 4.16 12.55 -21.77
N LEU A 362 4.52 11.28 -21.52
CA LEU A 362 4.68 10.68 -20.21
C LEU A 362 6.17 10.49 -19.88
N VAL A 363 6.64 11.15 -18.84
CA VAL A 363 7.99 11.00 -18.29
C VAL A 363 7.90 10.20 -17.00
N ALA A 364 8.43 8.99 -16.99
CA ALA A 364 8.50 8.15 -15.79
C ALA A 364 9.83 8.34 -15.07
N VAL A 365 9.76 8.52 -13.76
CA VAL A 365 10.92 8.61 -12.86
C VAL A 365 10.78 7.54 -11.79
N LEU A 366 11.77 6.64 -11.65
CA LEU A 366 11.70 5.51 -10.73
C LEU A 366 12.93 5.45 -9.82
N GLU A 367 12.70 5.27 -8.50
CA GLU A 367 13.72 4.93 -7.53
C GLU A 367 13.65 3.43 -7.18
N PRO A 368 14.61 2.58 -7.56
CA PRO A 368 14.73 1.19 -7.12
C PRO A 368 15.16 1.12 -5.64
N ARG A 369 14.21 1.18 -4.70
CA ARG A 369 14.51 1.36 -3.27
C ARG A 369 14.11 0.19 -2.38
N SER A 370 13.04 -0.57 -2.70
CA SER A 370 12.63 -1.72 -1.88
C SER A 370 13.77 -2.75 -1.76
N ASN A 371 13.76 -3.58 -0.73
CA ASN A 371 14.81 -4.59 -0.54
C ASN A 371 14.91 -5.49 -1.78
N THR A 372 13.80 -5.95 -2.32
CA THR A 372 13.75 -6.75 -3.54
C THR A 372 14.36 -6.02 -4.74
N MET A 373 14.06 -4.72 -4.91
CA MET A 373 14.62 -3.91 -5.99
C MET A 373 16.12 -3.62 -5.80
N LYS A 374 16.59 -3.39 -4.58
CA LYS A 374 18.02 -3.23 -4.27
C LYS A 374 18.83 -4.48 -4.58
N LEU A 375 18.26 -5.65 -4.38
CA LEU A 375 18.86 -6.94 -4.73
C LEU A 375 18.90 -7.20 -6.24
N GLY A 376 18.15 -6.43 -7.04
CA GLY A 376 18.06 -6.61 -8.49
C GLY A 376 17.25 -7.84 -8.92
N THR A 377 16.41 -8.40 -8.04
CA THR A 377 15.60 -9.60 -8.28
C THR A 377 14.73 -9.44 -9.52
N HIS A 378 14.19 -8.25 -9.75
CA HIS A 378 13.28 -7.97 -10.88
C HIS A 378 13.92 -7.20 -12.04
N ARG A 379 15.27 -7.14 -12.13
CA ARG A 379 15.98 -6.36 -13.16
C ARG A 379 15.53 -6.68 -14.58
N GLU A 380 15.23 -7.94 -14.89
CA GLU A 380 14.83 -8.39 -16.23
C GLU A 380 13.44 -7.90 -16.65
N ALA A 381 12.53 -7.70 -15.69
CA ALA A 381 11.19 -7.22 -15.95
C ALA A 381 11.11 -5.68 -16.05
N LEU A 382 12.15 -4.97 -15.60
CA LEU A 382 12.11 -3.52 -15.39
C LEU A 382 11.91 -2.74 -16.69
N ALA A 383 12.65 -3.04 -17.75
CA ALA A 383 12.49 -2.36 -19.03
C ALA A 383 11.08 -2.52 -19.61
N ARG A 384 10.52 -3.73 -19.51
CA ARG A 384 9.15 -4.01 -19.99
C ARG A 384 8.11 -3.19 -19.20
N SER A 385 8.25 -3.12 -17.88
CA SER A 385 7.32 -2.38 -17.02
C SER A 385 7.27 -0.87 -17.32
N LEU A 386 8.36 -0.31 -17.83
CA LEU A 386 8.50 1.10 -18.17
C LEU A 386 8.20 1.41 -19.67
N GLY A 387 7.89 0.39 -20.46
CA GLY A 387 7.85 0.46 -21.92
C GLY A 387 6.82 1.45 -22.52
N GLN A 388 5.73 1.77 -21.80
CA GLN A 388 4.71 2.71 -22.27
C GLN A 388 5.01 4.19 -21.94
N ALA A 389 6.11 4.49 -21.22
CA ALA A 389 6.56 5.85 -21.01
C ALA A 389 7.37 6.36 -22.21
N ASP A 390 7.20 7.64 -22.55
CA ASP A 390 7.94 8.28 -23.66
C ASP A 390 9.38 8.58 -23.27
N ARG A 391 9.62 8.87 -21.99
CA ARG A 391 10.93 9.09 -21.40
C ARG A 391 11.00 8.44 -20.03
N VAL A 392 12.15 7.86 -19.69
CA VAL A 392 12.38 7.15 -18.43
C VAL A 392 13.65 7.65 -17.77
N TRP A 393 13.58 7.96 -16.48
CA TRP A 393 14.72 8.27 -15.65
C TRP A 393 14.74 7.34 -14.43
N LEU A 394 15.89 6.69 -14.19
CA LEU A 394 16.11 5.91 -12.98
C LEU A 394 17.10 6.61 -12.09
N TYR A 395 16.76 6.71 -10.80
CA TYR A 395 17.69 7.18 -9.78
C TYR A 395 18.39 5.99 -9.15
N GLN A 396 19.70 5.89 -9.37
CA GLN A 396 20.51 4.84 -8.75
C GLN A 396 21.12 5.37 -7.44
N GLY A 397 20.40 5.21 -6.32
CA GLY A 397 20.88 5.53 -4.99
C GLY A 397 22.07 4.64 -4.55
N PRO A 398 22.81 5.03 -3.50
CA PRO A 398 24.05 4.36 -3.08
C PRO A 398 23.87 2.88 -2.70
N SER A 399 22.67 2.49 -2.28
CA SER A 399 22.34 1.11 -1.88
C SER A 399 22.02 0.17 -3.05
N VAL A 400 21.96 0.69 -4.29
CA VAL A 400 21.67 -0.12 -5.51
C VAL A 400 22.98 -0.40 -6.22
N GLN A 401 23.50 -1.63 -6.08
CA GLN A 401 24.82 -2.02 -6.56
C GLN A 401 24.83 -2.84 -7.86
N TRP A 402 23.64 -3.19 -8.39
CA TRP A 402 23.54 -3.89 -9.67
C TRP A 402 23.50 -2.91 -10.85
N ASP A 403 23.73 -3.42 -12.06
CA ASP A 403 23.76 -2.63 -13.29
C ASP A 403 22.37 -2.18 -13.73
N VAL A 404 21.93 -1.01 -13.22
CA VAL A 404 20.64 -0.38 -13.56
C VAL A 404 20.60 0.03 -15.03
N ALA A 405 21.73 0.51 -15.57
CA ALA A 405 21.81 0.97 -16.95
C ALA A 405 21.63 -0.19 -17.95
N GLY A 406 22.29 -1.32 -17.68
CA GLY A 406 22.10 -2.55 -18.46
C GLY A 406 20.65 -3.07 -18.41
N ALA A 407 19.98 -3.00 -17.28
CA ALA A 407 18.60 -3.46 -17.15
C ALA A 407 17.59 -2.63 -17.97
N VAL A 408 17.87 -1.35 -18.21
CA VAL A 408 16.99 -0.48 -19.01
C VAL A 408 17.52 -0.22 -20.42
N ALA A 409 18.65 -0.80 -20.80
CA ALA A 409 19.21 -0.69 -22.15
C ALA A 409 18.22 -1.05 -23.28
N PRO A 410 17.27 -2.01 -23.12
CA PRO A 410 16.25 -2.29 -24.13
C PRO A 410 15.33 -1.09 -24.46
N LEU A 411 15.25 -0.06 -23.61
CA LEU A 411 14.49 1.16 -23.86
C LEU A 411 15.24 2.14 -24.78
N GLY A 412 16.50 1.87 -25.09
CA GLY A 412 17.35 2.69 -25.95
C GLY A 412 17.49 4.13 -25.45
N GLY A 413 17.57 5.09 -26.37
CA GLY A 413 17.71 6.51 -26.04
C GLY A 413 16.57 7.12 -25.21
N ARG A 414 15.48 6.39 -24.94
CA ARG A 414 14.38 6.85 -24.10
C ARG A 414 14.71 6.77 -22.59
N ALA A 415 15.66 5.93 -22.17
CA ALA A 415 16.01 5.75 -20.78
C ALA A 415 17.35 6.41 -20.42
N GLY A 416 17.47 6.86 -19.16
CA GLY A 416 18.71 7.34 -18.60
C GLY A 416 18.77 7.00 -17.09
N VAL A 417 20.00 6.89 -16.57
CA VAL A 417 20.27 6.63 -15.13
C VAL A 417 21.04 7.80 -14.57
N VAL A 418 20.64 8.29 -13.41
CA VAL A 418 21.24 9.41 -12.68
C VAL A 418 21.50 8.98 -11.24
N LYS A 419 22.58 9.45 -10.63
CA LYS A 419 23.00 9.08 -9.27
C LYS A 419 22.90 10.22 -8.27
N ASP A 420 22.58 11.41 -8.74
CA ASP A 420 22.45 12.62 -7.94
C ASP A 420 21.07 13.23 -8.13
N ILE A 421 20.40 13.61 -7.03
CA ILE A 421 19.02 14.10 -7.05
C ILE A 421 18.93 15.52 -7.62
N ASP A 422 19.96 16.35 -7.42
CA ASP A 422 19.99 17.71 -7.95
C ASP A 422 20.28 17.71 -9.45
N GLU A 423 21.13 16.78 -9.93
CA GLU A 423 21.30 16.52 -11.34
C GLU A 423 19.99 16.07 -11.98
N LEU A 424 19.29 15.10 -11.39
CA LEU A 424 18.02 14.58 -11.90
C LEU A 424 16.94 15.66 -11.99
N THR A 425 16.74 16.42 -10.92
CA THR A 425 15.73 17.49 -10.90
C THR A 425 16.10 18.64 -11.84
N GLY A 426 17.38 18.98 -11.96
CA GLY A 426 17.89 19.96 -12.93
C GLY A 426 17.68 19.51 -14.38
N LEU A 427 17.92 18.23 -14.68
CA LEU A 427 17.69 17.64 -15.99
C LEU A 427 16.20 17.65 -16.37
N LEU A 428 15.33 17.24 -15.45
CA LEU A 428 13.89 17.28 -15.62
C LEU A 428 13.41 18.72 -15.91
N ALA A 429 13.83 19.70 -15.08
CA ALA A 429 13.42 21.09 -15.23
C ALA A 429 13.82 21.71 -16.59
N ARG A 430 14.95 21.27 -17.17
CA ARG A 430 15.41 21.71 -18.49
C ARG A 430 14.72 21.04 -19.67
N THR A 431 14.27 19.79 -19.52
CA THR A 431 13.78 18.94 -20.62
C THR A 431 12.25 18.84 -20.68
N LEU A 432 11.56 19.19 -19.59
CA LEU A 432 10.11 19.18 -19.54
C LEU A 432 9.52 20.41 -20.24
N VAL A 433 8.40 20.20 -20.92
CA VAL A 433 7.66 21.22 -21.66
C VAL A 433 6.19 21.25 -21.24
N PRO A 434 5.46 22.35 -21.44
CA PRO A 434 4.02 22.42 -21.18
C PRO A 434 3.27 21.26 -21.85
N GLY A 435 2.37 20.61 -21.11
CA GLY A 435 1.63 19.43 -21.56
C GLY A 435 2.27 18.10 -21.13
N ASP A 436 3.47 18.11 -20.55
CA ASP A 436 4.11 16.89 -20.05
C ASP A 436 3.47 16.41 -18.74
N HIS A 437 3.42 15.10 -18.58
CA HIS A 437 3.04 14.41 -17.35
C HIS A 437 4.25 13.68 -16.78
N VAL A 438 4.62 14.00 -15.52
CA VAL A 438 5.78 13.42 -14.85
C VAL A 438 5.30 12.51 -13.73
N LEU A 439 5.49 11.20 -13.89
CA LEU A 439 5.12 10.19 -12.91
C LEU A 439 6.36 9.78 -12.11
N ILE A 440 6.41 10.15 -10.84
CA ILE A 440 7.49 9.83 -9.92
C ILE A 440 7.08 8.65 -9.05
N MET A 441 7.84 7.57 -9.08
CA MET A 441 7.52 6.30 -8.42
C MET A 441 8.62 5.90 -7.43
N SER A 442 8.24 5.71 -6.17
CA SER A 442 9.12 5.24 -5.09
C SER A 442 8.33 4.78 -3.88
N ASN A 443 8.80 3.75 -3.16
CA ASN A 443 8.26 3.38 -1.85
C ASN A 443 8.90 4.13 -0.67
N GLY A 444 9.75 5.13 -0.95
CA GLY A 444 10.40 5.99 0.04
C GLY A 444 10.13 7.47 -0.15
N GLY A 445 10.87 8.30 0.58
CA GLY A 445 10.75 9.76 0.52
C GLY A 445 11.41 10.39 -0.71
N PHE A 446 12.23 9.64 -1.44
CA PHE A 446 12.95 10.03 -2.66
C PHE A 446 13.59 11.42 -2.54
N GLU A 447 14.25 11.65 -1.41
CA GLU A 447 14.94 12.89 -1.08
C GLU A 447 14.13 14.18 -1.33
N GLY A 448 12.78 14.08 -1.27
CA GLY A 448 11.90 15.23 -1.51
C GLY A 448 11.81 15.69 -2.97
N ILE A 449 12.11 14.82 -3.93
CA ILE A 449 12.17 15.12 -5.38
C ILE A 449 10.97 15.91 -5.89
N HIS A 450 9.75 15.65 -5.39
CA HIS A 450 8.54 16.31 -5.83
C HIS A 450 8.58 17.83 -5.56
N GLY A 451 8.91 18.23 -4.32
CA GLY A 451 9.05 19.64 -3.94
C GLY A 451 10.17 20.31 -4.73
N ARG A 452 11.36 19.70 -4.74
CA ARG A 452 12.55 20.20 -5.48
C ARG A 452 12.25 20.43 -6.98
N LEU A 453 11.52 19.49 -7.62
CA LEU A 453 11.14 19.64 -9.02
C LEU A 453 10.15 20.77 -9.23
N LEU A 454 9.09 20.85 -8.42
CA LEU A 454 8.08 21.91 -8.52
C LEU A 454 8.68 23.29 -8.31
N GLU A 455 9.58 23.47 -7.34
CA GLU A 455 10.30 24.71 -7.10
C GLU A 455 11.18 25.10 -8.31
N ARG A 456 11.99 24.16 -8.83
CA ARG A 456 12.83 24.42 -10.02
C ARG A 456 12.02 24.76 -11.28
N LEU A 457 10.84 24.15 -11.44
CA LEU A 457 9.92 24.50 -12.53
C LEU A 457 9.33 25.91 -12.36
N ALA A 458 9.05 26.35 -11.12
CA ALA A 458 8.57 27.69 -10.84
C ALA A 458 9.65 28.74 -11.08
N ASP A 459 10.90 28.50 -10.60
CA ASP A 459 12.03 29.44 -10.77
C ASP A 459 12.38 29.66 -12.23
N ALA A 460 12.36 28.60 -13.05
CA ALA A 460 12.58 28.70 -14.49
C ALA A 460 11.55 29.58 -15.21
N SER A 461 10.40 29.88 -14.59
CA SER A 461 9.40 30.84 -15.09
C SER A 461 9.84 32.28 -14.86
N HIS A 462 10.39 32.59 -13.68
CA HIS A 462 10.84 33.94 -13.33
C HIS A 462 12.05 34.39 -14.17
N ALA A 463 12.97 33.45 -14.44
CA ALA A 463 14.15 33.73 -15.27
C ALA A 463 13.84 34.03 -16.73
N ARG A 464 12.70 33.56 -17.28
CA ARG A 464 12.24 33.89 -18.64
C ARG A 464 11.39 35.16 -18.70
N ALA A 465 10.58 35.44 -17.68
CA ALA A 465 9.75 36.65 -17.61
C ALA A 465 10.61 37.93 -17.39
N GLY A 466 11.78 37.80 -16.73
CA GLY A 466 12.72 38.91 -16.54
C GLY A 466 13.63 39.22 -17.73
N ARG A 467 13.51 38.49 -18.86
CA ARG A 467 14.26 38.71 -20.11
C ARG A 467 13.40 39.20 -21.28
N GLN A 468 12.14 39.49 -21.08
CA GLN A 468 11.24 40.21 -21.98
C GLN A 468 11.02 41.65 -21.47
#